data_734f1cf482b30868f7ed9dad99343772
#
_entry.id   734f1cf482b30868f7ed9dad99343772
#
_cell.length_a   1.000
_cell.length_b   1.000
_cell.length_c   1.000
_cell.angle_alpha   90.00
_cell.angle_beta   90.00
_cell.angle_gamma   90.00
#
_symmetry.space_group_name_H-M   'P 1'
#
loop_
_entity.id
_entity.type
_entity.pdbx_description
1 polymer ?
#
loop_
_entity_poly.entity_id
_entity_poly.type
_entity_poly.pdbx_seq_one_letter_code
_entity_poly.pdbx_strand_id
1 'polypeptide(L)' 'MYWKIVAFLALLVTFFGGLLMLTPHVFLGTIVLTLGIVTLIVSMDTPEKW' A
#
# COMPACT_ATOMS: atom_id res chain seq x y z
N MET A 1 11.79 -5.02 -14.35
CA MET A 1 10.75 -4.75 -13.34
C MET A 1 10.99 -3.40 -12.70
N TYR A 2 9.96 -2.63 -12.53
CA TYR A 2 10.10 -1.27 -12.02
C TYR A 2 9.71 -1.22 -10.56
N TRP A 3 10.70 -1.33 -9.71
CA TRP A 3 10.48 -1.31 -8.27
C TRP A 3 9.88 0.00 -7.78
N LYS A 4 10.29 1.08 -8.43
CA LYS A 4 9.77 2.39 -8.06
C LYS A 4 8.26 2.48 -8.31
N ILE A 5 7.80 1.87 -9.40
CA ILE A 5 6.39 1.88 -9.71
C ILE A 5 5.62 1.08 -8.67
N VAL A 6 6.17 -0.05 -8.26
CA VAL A 6 5.52 -0.88 -7.24
C VAL A 6 5.38 -0.10 -5.94
N ALA A 7 6.44 0.59 -5.54
CA ALA A 7 6.39 1.38 -4.31
C ALA A 7 5.39 2.52 -4.43
N PHE A 8 5.33 3.15 -5.59
CA PHE A 8 4.39 4.24 -5.80
C PHE A 8 2.95 3.75 -5.74
N LEU A 9 2.70 2.61 -6.36
CA LEU A 9 1.36 2.01 -6.33
C LEU A 9 0.95 1.63 -4.91
N ALA A 10 1.89 1.07 -4.15
CA ALA A 10 1.62 0.71 -2.76
C ALA A 10 1.26 1.94 -1.94
N LEU A 11 1.95 3.05 -2.20
CA LEU A 11 1.67 4.28 -1.49
C LEU A 11 0.28 4.80 -1.83
N LEU A 12 -0.10 4.73 -3.10
CA LEU A 12 -1.43 5.14 -3.53
C LEU A 12 -2.51 4.28 -2.90
N VAL A 13 -2.28 2.97 -2.86
CA VAL A 13 -3.25 2.05 -2.27
C VAL A 13 -3.41 2.35 -0.79
N THR A 14 -2.31 2.59 -0.09
CA THR A 14 -2.36 2.91 1.33
C THR A 14 -3.15 4.20 1.57
N PHE A 15 -2.90 5.19 0.73
CA PHE A 15 -3.60 6.46 0.85
C PHE A 15 -5.10 6.29 0.60
N PHE A 16 -5.43 5.50 -0.40
CA PHE A 16 -6.82 5.24 -0.73
C PHE A 16 -7.52 4.51 0.41
N GLY A 17 -6.82 3.54 1.00
CA GLY A 17 -7.36 2.82 2.14
C GLY A 17 -7.65 3.74 3.31
N GLY A 18 -6.74 4.70 3.56
CA GLY A 18 -6.97 5.67 4.63
C GLY A 18 -8.19 6.53 4.37
N LEU A 19 -8.40 6.91 3.12
CA LEU A 19 -9.58 7.69 2.77
C LEU A 19 -10.86 6.89 2.96
N LEU A 20 -10.82 5.60 2.66
CA LEU A 20 -11.98 4.75 2.82
C LEU A 20 -12.40 4.64 4.28
N MET A 21 -11.44 4.76 5.18
CA MET A 21 -11.77 4.71 6.60
C MET A 21 -12.59 5.90 7.07
N LEU A 22 -12.53 6.99 6.33
CA LEU A 22 -13.33 8.16 6.66
C LEU A 22 -14.79 8.00 6.24
N THR A 23 -15.06 7.03 5.40
CA THR A 23 -16.42 6.73 4.96
C THR A 23 -16.98 5.56 5.75
N PRO A 24 -18.26 5.20 5.53
CA PRO A 24 -18.82 4.03 6.22
C PRO A 24 -18.16 2.71 5.84
N HIS A 25 -17.25 2.74 4.89
CA HIS A 25 -16.54 1.52 4.47
C HIS A 25 -15.27 1.30 5.27
N VAL A 26 -15.38 1.38 6.59
CA VAL A 26 -14.22 1.21 7.46
C VAL A 26 -13.59 -0.16 7.28
N PHE A 27 -14.43 -1.17 7.10
CA PHE A 27 -13.96 -2.53 6.97
C PHE A 27 -13.07 -2.69 5.73
N LEU A 28 -13.56 -2.20 4.61
CA LEU A 28 -12.80 -2.27 3.35
C LEU A 28 -11.52 -1.43 3.46
N GLY A 29 -11.63 -0.27 4.05
CA GLY A 29 -10.48 0.59 4.22
C GLY A 29 -9.38 -0.07 5.02
N THR A 30 -9.75 -0.79 6.07
CA THR A 30 -8.77 -1.48 6.91
C THR A 30 -8.04 -2.54 6.11
N ILE A 31 -8.77 -3.32 5.31
CA ILE A 31 -8.16 -4.37 4.50
C ILE A 31 -7.19 -3.77 3.49
N VAL A 32 -7.62 -2.73 2.79
CA VAL A 32 -6.80 -2.08 1.78
C VAL A 32 -5.58 -1.45 2.42
N LEU A 33 -5.75 -0.82 3.56
CA LEU A 33 -4.64 -0.18 4.26
C LEU A 33 -3.61 -1.21 4.69
N THR A 34 -4.07 -2.33 5.24
CA THR A 34 -3.17 -3.39 5.66
C THR A 34 -2.37 -3.92 4.50
N LEU A 35 -3.04 -4.16 3.37
CA LEU A 35 -2.35 -4.65 2.17
C LEU A 35 -1.30 -3.65 1.69
N GLY A 36 -1.64 -2.37 1.71
CA GLY A 36 -0.71 -1.34 1.29
C GLY A 36 0.53 -1.29 2.18
N ILE A 37 0.32 -1.36 3.49
CA ILE A 37 1.43 -1.31 4.44
C ILE A 37 2.32 -2.54 4.28
N VAL A 38 1.72 -3.72 4.16
CA VAL A 38 2.49 -4.95 3.99
C VAL A 38 3.32 -4.87 2.71
N THR A 39 2.73 -4.37 1.63
CA THR A 39 3.45 -4.23 0.38
C THR A 39 4.62 -3.28 0.52
N LEU A 40 4.43 -2.17 1.22
CA LEU A 40 5.51 -1.22 1.45
C LEU A 40 6.63 -1.84 2.26
N ILE A 41 6.31 -2.57 3.31
CA ILE A 41 7.32 -3.20 4.15
C ILE A 41 8.14 -4.20 3.33
N VAL A 42 7.47 -5.03 2.54
CA VAL A 42 8.15 -6.00 1.71
C VAL A 42 9.02 -5.29 0.68
N SER A 43 8.51 -4.19 0.13
CA SER A 43 9.26 -3.44 -0.87
C SER A 43 10.55 -2.86 -0.29
N MET A 44 10.49 -2.37 0.94
CA MET A 44 11.66 -1.79 1.57
C MET A 44 12.65 -2.84 2.02
N ASP A 45 12.15 -4.02 2.37
CA ASP A 45 13.02 -5.08 2.88
C ASP A 45 13.71 -5.84 1.76
N THR A 46 13.22 -5.73 0.54
CA THR A 46 13.80 -6.44 -0.58
C THR A 46 15.05 -5.71 -1.07
N PRO A 47 16.16 -6.44 -1.27
CA PRO A 47 17.38 -5.83 -1.79
C PRO A 47 17.18 -5.36 -3.23
N GLU A 48 17.73 -4.23 -3.52
CA GLU A 48 17.61 -3.68 -4.86
C GLU A 48 18.55 -4.34 -5.81
N LYS A 49 18.00 -4.91 -6.84
CA LYS A 49 18.78 -5.57 -7.86
C LYS A 49 18.36 -5.12 -9.23
N TRP A 50 18.47 -3.90 -9.46
CA TRP A 50 18.02 -3.34 -10.73
C TRP A 50 18.94 -3.67 -11.89
#